data_fbb6bf1cdf7fa37ee656e6fa3197cc9d
#
_entry.id   fbb6bf1cdf7fa37ee656e6fa3197cc9d
#
_cell.length_a   1.000
_cell.length_b   1.000
_cell.length_c   1.000
_cell.angle_alpha   90.00
_cell.angle_beta   90.00
_cell.angle_gamma   90.00
#
_symmetry.space_group_name_H-M   'P 1'
#
loop_
_entity.id
_entity.type
_entity.pdbx_description
1 polymer ?
#
loop_
_entity_poly.entity_id
_entity_poly.type
_entity_poly.pdbx_seq_one_letter_code
_entity_poly.pdbx_strand_id
1 'polypeptide(L)'
;MEKIAVFSILVHAVGGLMEETAVFSNMLCKECSPLQLRRGGARLVRSESFTGETFTVAWQGAHGKLVYMKIATWNVNSIRARADRIEDWLDKTEVDVLALQETKTKDETFPFELFEFLGYEVAHYGLNQWNGVAIASRVGLDSVERTFPNQPAFGKPGDPAEIEARAIGATCNGVRIWSLYVPNGRGLTDPHMAYKMEWMRQLRTNVNGWLRADPAAQFALVGDWNVAPEDTDVWDIDFFRENDLTHVSAPEREAFYALLNDEGLVDPVRPYTQGEYTYWDYQAGRFSKNEGMRIDFQLCSPALAARVENAWIDREEREGDGASDHTPVVIELAD
;
A
#
# COMPACT_ATOMS: atom_id res chain seq x y z
N MET A 1 7.82 -26.94 -38.77
CA MET A 1 9.00 -26.07 -38.50
C MET A 1 8.45 -24.71 -38.20
N GLU A 2 8.33 -24.40 -36.90
CA GLU A 2 7.92 -23.08 -36.45
C GLU A 2 9.05 -22.09 -36.71
N LYS A 3 8.77 -21.04 -37.44
CA LYS A 3 9.70 -19.93 -37.65
C LYS A 3 9.46 -18.89 -36.58
N ILE A 4 10.41 -18.77 -35.65
CA ILE A 4 10.44 -17.72 -34.63
C ILE A 4 10.89 -16.43 -35.32
N ALA A 5 10.07 -15.39 -35.26
CA ALA A 5 10.46 -14.05 -35.68
C ALA A 5 11.21 -13.37 -34.49
N VAL A 6 12.48 -13.01 -34.73
CA VAL A 6 13.28 -12.26 -33.75
C VAL A 6 13.07 -10.77 -34.03
N PHE A 7 12.60 -10.04 -33.06
CA PHE A 7 12.44 -8.57 -33.10
C PHE A 7 13.68 -7.92 -32.49
N SER A 8 14.30 -7.01 -33.21
CA SER A 8 15.33 -6.12 -32.62
C SER A 8 14.80 -4.72 -32.60
N ILE A 9 14.75 -4.12 -31.41
CA ILE A 9 14.39 -2.71 -31.21
C ILE A 9 15.69 -1.94 -31.01
N LEU A 10 15.92 -0.92 -31.81
CA LEU A 10 17.05 -0.01 -31.68
C LEU A 10 16.51 1.33 -31.15
N VAL A 11 16.96 1.73 -29.99
CA VAL A 11 16.57 3.01 -29.38
C VAL A 11 17.66 4.05 -29.67
N HIS A 12 17.29 5.15 -30.29
CA HIS A 12 18.17 6.29 -30.50
C HIS A 12 17.57 7.54 -29.83
N ALA A 13 18.34 8.21 -29.00
CA ALA A 13 17.96 9.50 -28.44
C ALA A 13 18.54 10.64 -29.29
N VAL A 14 17.68 11.45 -29.86
CA VAL A 14 18.08 12.68 -30.58
C VAL A 14 17.24 13.84 -30.03
N GLY A 15 17.89 14.79 -29.38
CA GLY A 15 17.28 16.07 -29.06
C GLY A 15 16.17 16.09 -28.02
N GLY A 16 16.18 15.15 -27.04
CA GLY A 16 15.20 15.15 -25.93
C GLY A 16 13.87 14.42 -26.25
N LEU A 17 13.76 13.81 -27.43
CA LEU A 17 12.65 12.93 -27.80
C LEU A 17 13.19 11.51 -27.97
N MET A 18 12.58 10.53 -27.34
CA MET A 18 12.88 9.11 -27.58
C MET A 18 12.11 8.64 -28.81
N GLU A 19 12.80 8.32 -29.90
CA GLU A 19 12.22 7.67 -31.06
C GLU A 19 12.65 6.19 -31.07
N GLU A 20 11.69 5.31 -30.97
CA GLU A 20 11.91 3.87 -31.19
C GLU A 20 11.63 3.52 -32.64
N THR A 21 12.65 3.07 -33.36
CA THR A 21 12.53 2.63 -34.74
C THR A 21 12.59 1.10 -34.79
N ALA A 22 11.48 0.45 -35.13
CA ALA A 22 11.46 -0.97 -35.39
C ALA A 22 11.74 -1.23 -36.88
N VAL A 23 12.85 -1.92 -37.14
CA VAL A 23 13.22 -2.30 -38.55
C VAL A 23 12.70 -3.70 -38.81
N PHE A 24 11.78 -3.82 -39.76
CA PHE A 24 11.31 -5.11 -40.26
C PHE A 24 12.15 -5.51 -41.50
N SER A 25 12.96 -6.56 -41.40
CA SER A 25 13.58 -7.13 -42.59
C SER A 25 12.68 -8.18 -43.21
N ASN A 26 12.40 -8.01 -44.48
CA ASN A 26 11.52 -8.77 -45.35
C ASN A 26 11.35 -10.26 -45.01
N MET A 27 10.14 -10.66 -44.66
CA MET A 27 9.62 -11.99 -44.98
C MET A 27 8.13 -11.90 -45.25
N LEU A 28 7.75 -12.02 -46.50
CA LEU A 28 6.37 -12.09 -46.96
C LEU A 28 5.67 -13.32 -46.36
N CYS A 29 4.70 -13.09 -45.48
CA CYS A 29 3.69 -14.09 -45.17
C CYS A 29 2.34 -13.60 -45.69
N LYS A 30 1.77 -14.31 -46.63
CA LYS A 30 0.50 -13.94 -47.30
C LYS A 30 -0.76 -14.23 -46.48
N GLU A 31 -0.63 -14.75 -45.25
CA GLU A 31 -1.76 -15.24 -44.44
C GLU A 31 -1.72 -14.79 -42.95
N CYS A 32 -1.16 -13.64 -42.64
CA CYS A 32 -1.24 -13.14 -41.28
C CYS A 32 -2.42 -12.18 -41.12
N SER A 33 -3.41 -12.59 -40.34
CA SER A 33 -4.45 -11.69 -39.79
C SER A 33 -3.83 -10.58 -38.99
N PRO A 34 -4.44 -9.36 -38.94
CA PRO A 34 -3.84 -8.23 -38.28
C PRO A 34 -3.67 -8.51 -36.79
N LEU A 35 -2.43 -8.40 -36.29
CA LEU A 35 -2.11 -8.43 -34.86
C LEU A 35 -2.83 -7.26 -34.21
N GLN A 36 -3.75 -7.55 -33.32
CA GLN A 36 -4.30 -6.53 -32.42
C GLN A 36 -3.28 -6.23 -31.32
N LEU A 37 -2.53 -5.17 -31.46
CA LEU A 37 -1.77 -4.56 -30.38
C LEU A 37 -2.76 -3.89 -29.42
N ARG A 38 -3.18 -4.59 -28.38
CA ARG A 38 -3.85 -4.00 -27.23
C ARG A 38 -2.77 -3.56 -26.25
N ARG A 39 -2.37 -2.26 -26.34
CA ARG A 39 -1.90 -1.42 -25.22
C ARG A 39 -1.58 -0.03 -25.77
N GLY A 40 -2.30 0.99 -25.26
CA GLY A 40 -1.95 2.42 -25.26
C GLY A 40 -1.73 3.08 -26.60
N GLY A 41 -2.71 3.76 -27.13
CA GLY A 41 -2.67 5.01 -27.92
C GLY A 41 -1.68 5.19 -29.09
N ALA A 42 -1.02 4.16 -29.61
CA ALA A 42 -0.09 4.29 -30.71
C ALA A 42 -0.82 4.31 -32.07
N ARG A 43 -0.56 5.33 -32.89
CA ARG A 43 -1.09 5.43 -34.26
C ARG A 43 0.04 5.06 -35.23
N LEU A 44 -0.19 4.02 -36.03
CA LEU A 44 0.70 3.67 -37.14
C LEU A 44 0.59 4.72 -38.25
N VAL A 45 1.70 5.40 -38.54
CA VAL A 45 1.80 6.30 -39.69
C VAL A 45 2.61 5.58 -40.77
N ARG A 46 2.00 5.41 -41.95
CA ARG A 46 2.66 4.82 -43.13
C ARG A 46 3.50 5.91 -43.80
N SER A 47 4.80 5.69 -43.91
CA SER A 47 5.66 6.50 -44.79
C SER A 47 6.16 5.64 -45.94
N GLU A 48 6.06 6.10 -47.16
CA GLU A 48 6.60 5.42 -48.34
C GLU A 48 8.02 5.95 -48.61
N SER A 49 9.01 5.06 -48.59
CA SER A 49 10.34 5.35 -49.07
C SER A 49 10.70 4.44 -50.24
N PHE A 50 11.55 4.93 -51.16
CA PHE A 50 11.87 4.32 -52.46
C PHE A 50 12.62 2.96 -52.38
N THR A 51 12.90 2.43 -51.19
CA THR A 51 13.74 1.24 -51.00
C THR A 51 13.17 0.19 -50.03
N GLY A 52 11.89 0.24 -49.71
CA GLY A 52 11.22 -0.74 -48.85
C GLY A 52 10.25 -0.09 -47.86
N GLU A 53 9.23 -0.83 -47.44
CA GLU A 53 8.26 -0.34 -46.47
C GLU A 53 8.92 -0.22 -45.11
N THR A 54 9.17 0.99 -44.65
CA THR A 54 9.55 1.31 -43.27
C THR A 54 8.34 1.84 -42.56
N PHE A 55 7.95 1.20 -41.47
CA PHE A 55 6.89 1.71 -40.59
C PHE A 55 7.57 2.44 -39.44
N THR A 56 7.39 3.75 -39.39
CA THR A 56 7.80 4.56 -38.21
C THR A 56 6.64 4.61 -37.26
N VAL A 57 6.81 4.06 -36.08
CA VAL A 57 5.87 4.25 -34.96
C VAL A 57 6.25 5.58 -34.33
N ALA A 58 5.58 6.65 -34.74
CA ALA A 58 5.72 7.93 -34.08
C ALA A 58 4.78 7.94 -32.86
N TRP A 59 5.35 7.93 -31.68
CA TRP A 59 4.64 8.33 -30.48
C TRP A 59 4.40 9.85 -30.59
N GLN A 60 3.23 10.27 -31.05
CA GLN A 60 2.83 11.65 -30.84
C GLN A 60 2.64 11.82 -29.34
N GLY A 61 3.52 12.61 -28.73
CA GLY A 61 3.56 12.84 -27.32
C GLY A 61 2.17 13.11 -26.75
N ALA A 62 1.62 12.12 -26.07
CA ALA A 62 0.94 12.45 -24.84
C ALA A 62 2.00 13.17 -24.00
N HIS A 63 1.70 14.34 -23.46
CA HIS A 63 2.37 14.86 -22.29
C HIS A 63 2.62 13.64 -21.41
N GLY A 64 3.88 13.30 -21.16
CA GLY A 64 4.23 12.08 -20.46
C GLY A 64 3.33 12.01 -19.24
N LYS A 65 2.44 11.00 -19.21
CA LYS A 65 1.65 10.73 -18.02
C LYS A 65 2.73 10.34 -17.04
N LEU A 66 3.01 11.22 -16.07
CA LEU A 66 3.89 10.86 -14.96
C LEU A 66 3.40 9.50 -14.49
N VAL A 67 4.26 8.51 -14.51
CA VAL A 67 3.90 7.17 -14.05
C VAL A 67 3.92 7.27 -12.55
N TYR A 68 2.76 7.40 -11.94
CA TYR A 68 2.61 7.46 -10.50
C TYR A 68 2.52 6.03 -9.96
N MET A 69 3.35 5.72 -8.95
CA MET A 69 3.16 4.51 -8.15
C MET A 69 2.15 4.81 -7.05
N LYS A 70 1.05 4.06 -7.02
CA LYS A 70 0.02 4.19 -5.98
C LYS A 70 0.21 3.13 -4.91
N ILE A 71 0.35 3.57 -3.66
CA ILE A 71 0.42 2.70 -2.49
C ILE A 71 -0.81 2.94 -1.63
N ALA A 72 -1.51 1.86 -1.30
CA ALA A 72 -2.67 1.90 -0.41
C ALA A 72 -2.45 1.04 0.83
N THR A 73 -3.12 1.42 1.91
CA THR A 73 -3.29 0.58 3.10
C THR A 73 -4.76 0.47 3.47
N TRP A 74 -5.19 -0.71 3.88
CA TRP A 74 -6.58 -0.98 4.27
C TRP A 74 -6.67 -2.08 5.33
N ASN A 75 -7.14 -1.76 6.53
CA ASN A 75 -7.62 -2.76 7.46
C ASN A 75 -8.96 -3.29 6.97
N VAL A 76 -9.00 -4.55 6.54
CA VAL A 76 -10.18 -5.13 5.90
C VAL A 76 -11.09 -5.91 6.87
N ASN A 77 -10.71 -6.01 8.13
CA ASN A 77 -11.52 -6.69 9.16
C ASN A 77 -12.10 -8.04 8.67
N SER A 78 -11.27 -8.90 8.14
CA SER A 78 -11.48 -10.18 7.45
C SER A 78 -11.49 -10.11 5.93
N ILE A 79 -10.40 -10.62 5.33
CA ILE A 79 -10.21 -10.68 3.88
C ILE A 79 -11.33 -11.43 3.16
N ARG A 80 -11.80 -12.54 3.73
CA ARG A 80 -12.86 -13.37 3.12
C ARG A 80 -14.22 -12.68 3.12
N ALA A 81 -14.49 -11.85 4.11
CA ALA A 81 -15.74 -11.12 4.19
C ALA A 81 -15.78 -9.88 3.27
N ARG A 82 -14.64 -9.45 2.75
CA ARG A 82 -14.46 -8.26 1.92
C ARG A 82 -13.87 -8.58 0.54
N ALA A 83 -13.79 -9.88 0.18
CA ALA A 83 -13.16 -10.30 -1.07
C ALA A 83 -13.71 -9.56 -2.30
N ASP A 84 -15.03 -9.59 -2.48
CA ASP A 84 -15.70 -8.94 -3.62
C ASP A 84 -15.45 -7.41 -3.64
N ARG A 85 -15.48 -6.75 -2.47
CA ARG A 85 -15.21 -5.31 -2.37
C ARG A 85 -13.76 -4.96 -2.69
N ILE A 86 -12.82 -5.79 -2.26
CA ILE A 86 -11.39 -5.59 -2.55
C ILE A 86 -11.17 -5.75 -4.05
N GLU A 87 -11.78 -6.76 -4.68
CA GLU A 87 -11.71 -6.99 -6.11
C GLU A 87 -12.21 -5.77 -6.90
N ASP A 88 -13.44 -5.33 -6.61
CA ASP A 88 -14.06 -4.16 -7.25
C ASP A 88 -13.22 -2.88 -7.04
N TRP A 89 -12.70 -2.69 -5.83
CA TRP A 89 -11.90 -1.52 -5.49
C TRP A 89 -10.54 -1.52 -6.20
N LEU A 90 -9.85 -2.66 -6.28
CA LEU A 90 -8.59 -2.81 -6.99
C LEU A 90 -8.76 -2.58 -8.51
N ASP A 91 -9.84 -3.10 -9.10
CA ASP A 91 -10.16 -2.88 -10.52
C ASP A 91 -10.45 -1.39 -10.81
N LYS A 92 -11.19 -0.72 -9.92
CA LYS A 92 -11.56 0.70 -10.04
C LYS A 92 -10.36 1.64 -9.88
N THR A 93 -9.49 1.38 -8.89
CA THR A 93 -8.45 2.34 -8.46
C THR A 93 -7.11 2.10 -9.13
N GLU A 94 -6.89 0.87 -9.57
CA GLU A 94 -5.62 0.45 -10.17
C GLU A 94 -4.41 0.82 -9.30
N VAL A 95 -4.49 0.64 -7.97
CA VAL A 95 -3.34 0.82 -7.08
C VAL A 95 -2.25 -0.20 -7.40
N ASP A 96 -0.99 0.18 -7.23
CA ASP A 96 0.14 -0.68 -7.55
C ASP A 96 0.51 -1.61 -6.39
N VAL A 97 0.34 -1.12 -5.16
CA VAL A 97 0.58 -1.89 -3.93
C VAL A 97 -0.56 -1.67 -2.94
N LEU A 98 -1.12 -2.76 -2.43
CA LEU A 98 -2.11 -2.76 -1.36
C LEU A 98 -1.56 -3.49 -0.12
N ALA A 99 -1.40 -2.77 0.97
CA ALA A 99 -1.06 -3.31 2.28
C ALA A 99 -2.35 -3.56 3.09
N LEU A 100 -2.53 -4.79 3.56
CA LEU A 100 -3.75 -5.23 4.24
C LEU A 100 -3.46 -5.55 5.70
N GLN A 101 -4.44 -5.23 6.56
CA GLN A 101 -4.43 -5.59 7.98
C GLN A 101 -5.74 -6.31 8.33
N GLU A 102 -5.70 -7.06 9.42
CA GLU A 102 -6.80 -7.89 9.89
C GLU A 102 -7.36 -8.84 8.82
N THR A 103 -6.48 -9.53 8.12
CA THR A 103 -6.90 -10.55 7.14
C THR A 103 -7.69 -11.68 7.79
N LYS A 104 -7.48 -11.94 9.09
CA LYS A 104 -8.22 -12.91 9.94
C LYS A 104 -8.30 -14.28 9.32
N THR A 105 -7.22 -14.73 8.70
CA THR A 105 -7.12 -16.04 8.07
C THR A 105 -5.70 -16.59 8.21
N LYS A 106 -5.55 -17.91 8.06
CA LYS A 106 -4.24 -18.57 7.96
C LYS A 106 -3.69 -18.43 6.55
N ASP A 107 -2.37 -18.61 6.39
CA ASP A 107 -1.72 -18.60 5.08
C ASP A 107 -2.40 -19.59 4.11
N GLU A 108 -2.74 -20.81 4.55
CA GLU A 108 -3.32 -21.85 3.71
C GLU A 108 -4.74 -21.54 3.22
N THR A 109 -5.42 -20.57 3.84
CA THR A 109 -6.81 -20.21 3.51
C THR A 109 -6.96 -18.76 3.06
N PHE A 110 -5.85 -18.10 2.81
CA PHE A 110 -5.85 -16.76 2.21
C PHE A 110 -6.26 -16.85 0.74
N PRO A 111 -7.10 -15.96 0.20
CA PRO A 111 -7.59 -16.02 -1.18
C PRO A 111 -6.56 -15.47 -2.19
N PHE A 112 -5.42 -16.13 -2.37
CA PHE A 112 -4.36 -15.72 -3.29
C PHE A 112 -4.88 -15.57 -4.71
N GLU A 113 -5.75 -16.49 -5.16
CA GLU A 113 -6.29 -16.56 -6.52
C GLU A 113 -7.00 -15.26 -6.95
N LEU A 114 -7.67 -14.57 -6.01
CA LEU A 114 -8.32 -13.29 -6.27
C LEU A 114 -7.29 -12.23 -6.74
N PHE A 115 -6.17 -12.14 -6.05
CA PHE A 115 -5.11 -11.17 -6.35
C PHE A 115 -4.33 -11.56 -7.61
N GLU A 116 -4.04 -12.83 -7.79
CA GLU A 116 -3.38 -13.37 -8.98
C GLU A 116 -4.20 -13.07 -10.24
N PHE A 117 -5.53 -13.22 -10.19
CA PHE A 117 -6.43 -12.89 -11.28
C PHE A 117 -6.35 -11.42 -11.69
N LEU A 118 -6.14 -10.51 -10.73
CA LEU A 118 -5.96 -9.08 -10.95
C LEU A 118 -4.51 -8.67 -11.29
N GLY A 119 -3.61 -9.64 -11.36
CA GLY A 119 -2.21 -9.42 -11.71
C GLY A 119 -1.31 -8.97 -10.55
N TYR A 120 -1.70 -9.26 -9.31
CA TYR A 120 -0.90 -8.98 -8.12
C TYR A 120 -0.19 -10.24 -7.62
N GLU A 121 1.07 -10.10 -7.25
CA GLU A 121 1.76 -11.03 -6.37
C GLU A 121 1.42 -10.70 -4.91
N VAL A 122 1.34 -11.72 -4.03
CA VAL A 122 0.97 -11.50 -2.63
C VAL A 122 1.94 -12.16 -1.68
N ALA A 123 2.39 -11.41 -0.69
CA ALA A 123 2.98 -11.94 0.54
C ALA A 123 1.95 -11.80 1.68
N HIS A 124 1.68 -12.91 2.37
CA HIS A 124 0.75 -12.97 3.49
C HIS A 124 1.43 -13.55 4.73
N TYR A 125 1.04 -13.07 5.89
CA TYR A 125 1.38 -13.62 7.18
C TYR A 125 0.13 -13.69 8.06
N GLY A 126 -0.38 -14.88 8.29
CA GLY A 126 -1.55 -15.13 9.11
C GLY A 126 -1.47 -16.49 9.82
N LEU A 127 -1.73 -16.52 11.12
CA LEU A 127 -1.58 -17.69 11.98
C LEU A 127 -2.93 -18.35 12.30
N ASN A 128 -3.98 -17.56 12.37
CA ASN A 128 -5.31 -18.00 12.79
C ASN A 128 -6.38 -16.97 12.38
N GLN A 129 -7.55 -17.02 13.01
CA GLN A 129 -8.67 -16.10 12.78
C GLN A 129 -8.50 -14.68 13.38
N TRP A 130 -7.36 -14.40 13.99
CA TRP A 130 -7.03 -13.11 14.59
C TRP A 130 -5.85 -12.49 13.88
N ASN A 131 -5.80 -11.15 13.87
CA ASN A 131 -4.71 -10.42 13.22
C ASN A 131 -4.55 -10.76 11.72
N GLY A 132 -3.32 -10.89 11.25
CA GLY A 132 -2.99 -11.19 9.86
C GLY A 132 -2.75 -9.94 9.03
N VAL A 133 -1.65 -9.95 8.28
CA VAL A 133 -1.21 -8.84 7.42
C VAL A 133 -0.76 -9.36 6.05
N ALA A 134 -0.95 -8.54 5.02
CA ALA A 134 -0.50 -8.89 3.68
C ALA A 134 0.02 -7.66 2.93
N ILE A 135 0.78 -7.92 1.87
CA ILE A 135 1.13 -6.95 0.83
C ILE A 135 0.82 -7.61 -0.51
N ALA A 136 -0.05 -6.99 -1.30
CA ALA A 136 -0.32 -7.34 -2.68
C ALA A 136 0.34 -6.29 -3.59
N SER A 137 1.11 -6.71 -4.59
CA SER A 137 1.85 -5.82 -5.49
C SER A 137 1.80 -6.31 -6.93
N ARG A 138 1.58 -5.40 -7.88
CA ARG A 138 1.70 -5.65 -9.33
C ARG A 138 2.98 -5.06 -9.94
N VAL A 139 3.86 -4.49 -9.08
CA VAL A 139 5.11 -3.85 -9.49
C VAL A 139 6.34 -4.54 -8.90
N GLY A 140 6.22 -5.83 -8.62
CA GLY A 140 7.22 -6.68 -7.99
C GLY A 140 7.03 -6.80 -6.48
N LEU A 141 7.50 -7.91 -5.93
CA LEU A 141 7.37 -8.26 -4.51
C LEU A 141 8.62 -9.00 -4.05
N ASP A 142 9.66 -8.26 -3.67
CA ASP A 142 10.95 -8.81 -3.29
C ASP A 142 11.21 -8.69 -1.79
N SER A 143 12.20 -9.45 -1.30
CA SER A 143 12.73 -9.35 0.07
C SER A 143 11.64 -9.38 1.15
N VAL A 144 10.75 -10.36 1.06
CA VAL A 144 9.64 -10.51 2.02
C VAL A 144 10.16 -10.87 3.40
N GLU A 145 9.74 -10.12 4.41
CA GLU A 145 10.04 -10.36 5.83
C GLU A 145 8.74 -10.42 6.63
N ARG A 146 8.52 -11.53 7.33
CA ARG A 146 7.41 -11.72 8.26
C ARG A 146 7.85 -11.29 9.65
N THR A 147 7.50 -10.19 10.16
CA THR A 147 7.96 -9.55 11.38
C THR A 147 9.18 -8.64 11.17
N PHE A 148 9.22 -7.53 11.87
CA PHE A 148 10.45 -6.73 11.96
C PHE A 148 11.39 -7.29 13.05
N PRO A 149 12.71 -7.00 12.98
CA PRO A 149 13.66 -7.51 13.96
C PRO A 149 13.27 -7.19 15.40
N ASN A 150 13.28 -8.20 16.27
CA ASN A 150 12.90 -8.13 17.68
C ASN A 150 11.44 -7.69 17.91
N GLN A 151 10.52 -7.97 16.98
CA GLN A 151 9.10 -7.76 17.22
C GLN A 151 8.70 -8.50 18.50
N PRO A 152 8.06 -7.82 19.48
CA PRO A 152 7.67 -8.45 20.73
C PRO A 152 6.63 -9.57 20.53
N ALA A 153 6.74 -10.60 21.34
CA ALA A 153 5.73 -11.62 21.49
C ALA A 153 4.69 -11.19 22.54
N PHE A 154 3.47 -11.72 22.42
CA PHE A 154 2.41 -11.52 23.40
C PHE A 154 1.80 -12.87 23.81
N GLY A 155 1.43 -12.97 25.07
CA GLY A 155 0.68 -14.10 25.63
C GLY A 155 -0.17 -13.64 26.80
N LYS A 156 -1.35 -14.23 26.96
CA LYS A 156 -2.15 -13.98 28.14
C LYS A 156 -1.44 -14.57 29.38
N PRO A 157 -1.71 -14.05 30.57
CA PRO A 157 -1.17 -14.64 31.81
C PRO A 157 -1.44 -16.15 31.87
N GLY A 158 -0.35 -16.96 31.89
CA GLY A 158 -0.41 -18.41 31.90
C GLY A 158 -0.28 -19.08 30.53
N ASP A 159 -0.36 -18.35 29.44
CA ASP A 159 -0.10 -18.85 28.09
C ASP A 159 1.33 -18.53 27.64
N PRO A 160 1.92 -19.35 26.75
CA PRO A 160 3.19 -18.99 26.13
C PRO A 160 3.05 -17.73 25.29
N ALA A 161 4.05 -16.85 25.33
CA ALA A 161 4.07 -15.70 24.46
C ALA A 161 4.45 -16.12 23.03
N GLU A 162 3.68 -15.64 22.04
CA GLU A 162 3.89 -15.89 20.61
C GLU A 162 4.00 -14.58 19.85
N ILE A 163 4.80 -14.56 18.78
CA ILE A 163 4.86 -13.41 17.88
C ILE A 163 3.59 -13.42 17.03
N GLU A 164 2.75 -12.40 17.21
CA GLU A 164 1.51 -12.26 16.45
C GLU A 164 1.78 -11.77 15.01
N ALA A 165 0.93 -12.18 14.07
CA ALA A 165 0.98 -11.78 12.67
C ALA A 165 0.50 -10.31 12.49
N ARG A 166 1.37 -9.35 12.85
CA ARG A 166 1.06 -7.91 12.88
C ARG A 166 1.98 -7.06 12.00
N ALA A 167 3.01 -7.65 11.43
CA ALA A 167 3.90 -6.93 10.53
C ALA A 167 4.37 -7.86 9.40
N ILE A 168 4.38 -7.34 8.19
CA ILE A 168 5.02 -7.94 7.03
C ILE A 168 5.66 -6.84 6.19
N GLY A 169 6.87 -7.07 5.74
CA GLY A 169 7.60 -6.13 4.90
C GLY A 169 7.95 -6.74 3.55
N ALA A 170 7.90 -5.95 2.50
CA ALA A 170 8.35 -6.33 1.16
C ALA A 170 8.91 -5.12 0.42
N THR A 171 9.73 -5.35 -0.61
CA THR A 171 10.20 -4.30 -1.50
C THR A 171 9.42 -4.37 -2.81
N CYS A 172 8.73 -3.27 -3.14
CA CYS A 172 7.92 -3.12 -4.33
C CYS A 172 8.47 -1.97 -5.16
N ASN A 173 8.93 -2.25 -6.39
CA ASN A 173 9.54 -1.25 -7.28
C ASN A 173 10.58 -0.34 -6.56
N GLY A 174 11.46 -0.94 -5.78
CA GLY A 174 12.53 -0.23 -5.04
C GLY A 174 12.09 0.47 -3.75
N VAL A 175 10.81 0.49 -3.41
CA VAL A 175 10.29 1.05 -2.16
C VAL A 175 10.06 -0.07 -1.14
N ARG A 176 10.63 0.06 0.05
CA ARG A 176 10.39 -0.87 1.16
C ARG A 176 9.08 -0.54 1.85
N ILE A 177 8.11 -1.44 1.84
CA ILE A 177 6.78 -1.24 2.43
C ILE A 177 6.61 -2.22 3.59
N TRP A 178 6.16 -1.72 4.73
CA TRP A 178 5.74 -2.51 5.88
C TRP A 178 4.24 -2.35 6.09
N SER A 179 3.48 -3.43 5.94
CA SER A 179 2.08 -3.51 6.39
C SER A 179 2.06 -3.79 7.89
N LEU A 180 1.49 -2.88 8.67
CA LEU A 180 1.52 -2.90 10.13
C LEU A 180 0.10 -2.93 10.70
N TYR A 181 -0.12 -3.83 11.66
CA TYR A 181 -1.30 -3.86 12.52
C TYR A 181 -0.86 -3.67 13.97
N VAL A 182 -0.72 -2.42 14.40
CA VAL A 182 -0.27 -2.07 15.75
C VAL A 182 -1.27 -2.61 16.78
N PRO A 183 -0.82 -3.20 17.91
CA PRO A 183 -1.74 -3.67 18.94
C PRO A 183 -2.70 -2.57 19.41
N ASN A 184 -3.98 -2.91 19.58
CA ASN A 184 -5.01 -1.94 19.98
C ASN A 184 -4.80 -1.34 21.39
N GLY A 185 -4.29 -2.14 22.34
CA GLY A 185 -4.12 -1.73 23.74
C GLY A 185 -5.30 -2.14 24.63
N ARG A 186 -6.51 -2.27 24.10
CA ARG A 186 -7.77 -2.67 24.75
C ARG A 186 -8.23 -1.77 25.89
N GLY A 187 -7.35 -1.29 26.75
CA GLY A 187 -7.61 -0.41 27.86
C GLY A 187 -6.31 0.06 28.50
N LEU A 188 -6.30 1.22 29.13
CA LEU A 188 -5.07 1.87 29.64
C LEU A 188 -4.32 1.02 30.69
N THR A 189 -5.01 0.15 31.38
CA THR A 189 -4.43 -0.75 32.40
C THR A 189 -4.35 -2.22 31.95
N ASP A 190 -4.77 -2.52 30.74
CA ASP A 190 -4.71 -3.87 30.17
C ASP A 190 -3.25 -4.26 29.85
N PRO A 191 -2.82 -5.51 30.05
CA PRO A 191 -1.50 -5.99 29.62
C PRO A 191 -1.22 -5.76 28.12
N HIS A 192 -2.26 -5.69 27.30
CA HIS A 192 -2.16 -5.34 25.90
C HIS A 192 -1.60 -3.92 25.63
N MET A 193 -1.82 -2.98 26.56
CA MET A 193 -1.24 -1.63 26.45
C MET A 193 0.27 -1.68 26.63
N ALA A 194 0.78 -2.41 27.61
CA ALA A 194 2.21 -2.59 27.79
C ALA A 194 2.85 -3.27 26.55
N TYR A 195 2.16 -4.26 25.99
CA TYR A 195 2.58 -4.90 24.73
C TYR A 195 2.61 -3.89 23.56
N LYS A 196 1.58 -3.06 23.40
CA LYS A 196 1.52 -1.99 22.40
C LYS A 196 2.72 -1.05 22.49
N MET A 197 2.99 -0.56 23.70
CA MET A 197 4.10 0.38 23.95
C MET A 197 5.46 -0.26 23.62
N GLU A 198 5.68 -1.50 24.02
CA GLU A 198 6.91 -2.22 23.71
C GLU A 198 7.03 -2.49 22.21
N TRP A 199 5.91 -2.84 21.53
CA TRP A 199 5.87 -3.07 20.10
C TRP A 199 6.25 -1.78 19.32
N MET A 200 5.69 -0.65 19.67
CA MET A 200 6.02 0.64 19.06
C MET A 200 7.47 1.06 19.34
N ARG A 201 7.95 0.82 20.56
CA ARG A 201 9.35 1.09 20.94
C ARG A 201 10.33 0.27 20.10
N GLN A 202 10.06 -1.02 19.88
CA GLN A 202 10.91 -1.88 19.05
C GLN A 202 10.86 -1.48 17.59
N LEU A 203 9.67 -1.16 17.05
CA LEU A 203 9.54 -0.63 15.70
C LEU A 203 10.39 0.64 15.51
N ARG A 204 10.29 1.60 16.43
CA ARG A 204 11.10 2.82 16.41
C ARG A 204 12.59 2.53 16.42
N THR A 205 13.06 1.55 17.21
CA THR A 205 14.46 1.13 17.23
C THR A 205 14.93 0.65 15.85
N ASN A 206 14.08 -0.10 15.14
CA ASN A 206 14.40 -0.55 13.78
C ASN A 206 14.42 0.64 12.80
N VAL A 207 13.45 1.54 12.85
CA VAL A 207 13.40 2.74 12.00
C VAL A 207 14.69 3.56 12.16
N ASN A 208 15.11 3.82 13.39
CA ASN A 208 16.36 4.50 13.68
C ASN A 208 17.58 3.77 13.06
N GLY A 209 17.62 2.43 13.18
CA GLY A 209 18.65 1.61 12.58
C GLY A 209 18.68 1.71 11.06
N TRP A 210 17.52 1.64 10.40
CA TRP A 210 17.40 1.74 8.95
C TRP A 210 17.85 3.09 8.42
N LEU A 211 17.41 4.20 9.02
CA LEU A 211 17.77 5.55 8.61
C LEU A 211 19.25 5.88 8.89
N ARG A 212 19.84 5.28 9.93
CA ARG A 212 21.28 5.39 10.18
C ARG A 212 22.12 4.62 9.17
N ALA A 213 21.64 3.45 8.75
CA ALA A 213 22.31 2.63 7.74
C ALA A 213 22.25 3.27 6.36
N ASP A 214 21.11 3.84 6.01
CA ASP A 214 20.89 4.57 4.75
C ASP A 214 19.92 5.75 4.96
N PRO A 215 20.43 6.97 5.11
CA PRO A 215 19.59 8.17 5.26
C PRO A 215 18.72 8.49 4.02
N ALA A 216 19.05 7.90 2.87
CA ALA A 216 18.29 8.05 1.62
C ALA A 216 17.32 6.87 1.38
N ALA A 217 17.21 5.93 2.31
CA ALA A 217 16.31 4.79 2.20
C ALA A 217 14.87 5.24 1.94
N GLN A 218 14.24 4.61 0.95
CA GLN A 218 12.84 4.85 0.63
C GLN A 218 11.99 3.75 1.23
N PHE A 219 11.30 4.07 2.32
CA PHE A 219 10.38 3.12 2.94
C PHE A 219 9.12 3.79 3.48
N ALA A 220 8.05 3.01 3.57
CA ALA A 220 6.78 3.37 4.16
C ALA A 220 6.36 2.36 5.23
N LEU A 221 5.90 2.88 6.37
CA LEU A 221 5.25 2.14 7.44
C LEU A 221 3.76 2.44 7.33
N VAL A 222 3.01 1.51 6.77
CA VAL A 222 1.59 1.74 6.44
C VAL A 222 0.70 0.78 7.21
N GLY A 223 -0.49 1.22 7.58
CA GLY A 223 -1.44 0.35 8.24
C GLY A 223 -2.27 1.00 9.32
N ASP A 224 -2.89 0.14 10.12
CA ASP A 224 -3.67 0.50 11.29
C ASP A 224 -2.72 0.67 12.51
N TRP A 225 -2.55 1.92 12.89
CA TRP A 225 -1.69 2.29 14.01
C TRP A 225 -2.37 2.23 15.35
N ASN A 226 -3.71 2.15 15.35
CA ASN A 226 -4.49 2.19 16.59
C ASN A 226 -4.11 3.36 17.51
N VAL A 227 -3.65 4.48 16.95
CA VAL A 227 -3.34 5.75 17.65
C VAL A 227 -4.00 6.88 16.88
N ALA A 228 -4.65 7.79 17.60
CA ALA A 228 -5.15 9.07 17.12
C ALA A 228 -4.25 10.18 17.70
N PRO A 229 -3.21 10.62 16.96
CA PRO A 229 -2.18 11.49 17.51
C PRO A 229 -2.66 12.90 17.82
N GLU A 230 -3.62 13.45 17.08
CA GLU A 230 -4.16 14.78 17.31
C GLU A 230 -5.56 14.73 17.91
N ASP A 231 -5.99 15.80 18.56
CA ASP A 231 -7.34 15.90 19.13
C ASP A 231 -8.41 15.88 18.04
N THR A 232 -8.06 16.38 16.85
CA THR A 232 -8.90 16.36 15.63
C THR A 232 -8.99 14.99 14.95
N ASP A 233 -8.16 14.02 15.35
CA ASP A 233 -8.20 12.66 14.81
C ASP A 233 -9.28 11.78 15.47
N VAL A 234 -10.06 12.33 16.38
CA VAL A 234 -11.24 11.68 16.98
C VAL A 234 -12.44 12.63 16.95
N TRP A 235 -13.63 12.07 16.84
CA TRP A 235 -14.86 12.82 16.73
C TRP A 235 -15.21 13.69 17.96
N ASP A 236 -14.74 13.30 19.16
CA ASP A 236 -14.95 14.02 20.42
C ASP A 236 -13.84 13.66 21.43
N ILE A 237 -12.82 14.50 21.51
CA ILE A 237 -11.64 14.23 22.36
C ILE A 237 -11.98 14.25 23.85
N ASP A 238 -12.96 15.05 24.26
CA ASP A 238 -13.35 15.12 25.68
C ASP A 238 -14.05 13.82 26.09
N PHE A 239 -14.90 13.26 25.21
CA PHE A 239 -15.48 11.93 25.43
C PHE A 239 -14.40 10.85 25.58
N PHE A 240 -13.36 10.86 24.75
CA PHE A 240 -12.27 9.88 24.84
C PHE A 240 -11.49 10.02 26.15
N ARG A 241 -11.20 11.24 26.60
CA ARG A 241 -10.47 11.51 27.85
C ARG A 241 -11.29 11.19 29.10
N GLU A 242 -12.56 11.58 29.11
CA GLU A 242 -13.47 11.33 30.25
C GLU A 242 -13.76 9.83 30.48
N ASN A 243 -13.64 9.01 29.43
CA ASN A 243 -13.87 7.56 29.50
C ASN A 243 -12.58 6.72 29.50
N ASP A 244 -11.41 7.33 29.65
CA ASP A 244 -10.11 6.65 29.66
C ASP A 244 -9.92 5.69 28.46
N LEU A 245 -10.35 6.13 27.26
CA LEU A 245 -10.27 5.31 26.05
C LEU A 245 -8.83 5.26 25.52
N THR A 246 -8.51 4.15 24.87
CA THR A 246 -7.25 3.98 24.12
C THR A 246 -7.20 4.88 22.89
N HIS A 247 -6.09 4.88 22.17
CA HIS A 247 -5.77 5.65 20.96
C HIS A 247 -5.35 7.10 21.20
N VAL A 248 -5.77 7.73 22.28
CA VAL A 248 -5.53 9.16 22.57
C VAL A 248 -4.67 9.39 23.81
N SER A 249 -4.25 8.33 24.51
CA SER A 249 -3.46 8.47 25.75
C SER A 249 -2.09 9.09 25.46
N ALA A 250 -1.56 9.82 26.45
CA ALA A 250 -0.26 10.48 26.30
C ALA A 250 0.86 9.50 25.88
N PRO A 251 1.02 8.32 26.50
CA PRO A 251 2.05 7.37 26.08
C PRO A 251 1.91 6.90 24.62
N GLU A 252 0.68 6.67 24.13
CA GLU A 252 0.42 6.26 22.74
C GLU A 252 0.83 7.36 21.76
N ARG A 253 0.42 8.60 22.04
CA ARG A 253 0.74 9.77 21.23
C ARG A 253 2.24 10.08 21.25
N GLU A 254 2.88 10.03 22.42
CA GLU A 254 4.33 10.21 22.56
C GLU A 254 5.10 9.19 21.73
N ALA A 255 4.71 7.90 21.76
CA ALA A 255 5.33 6.86 20.97
C ALA A 255 5.17 7.07 19.46
N PHE A 256 4.01 7.57 19.02
CA PHE A 256 3.75 7.91 17.63
C PHE A 256 4.56 9.14 17.20
N TYR A 257 4.52 10.22 17.98
CA TYR A 257 5.29 11.43 17.67
C TYR A 257 6.79 11.23 17.72
N ALA A 258 7.30 10.28 18.49
CA ALA A 258 8.71 9.96 18.49
C ALA A 258 9.19 9.43 17.11
N LEU A 259 8.33 8.74 16.35
CA LEU A 259 8.63 8.36 14.97
C LEU A 259 8.72 9.56 14.03
N LEU A 260 7.86 10.55 14.20
CA LEU A 260 7.85 11.77 13.39
C LEU A 260 8.97 12.74 13.81
N ASN A 261 9.08 13.05 15.08
CA ASN A 261 9.94 14.13 15.55
C ASN A 261 11.39 13.71 15.79
N ASP A 262 11.62 12.49 16.31
CA ASP A 262 12.96 12.04 16.65
C ASP A 262 13.60 11.24 15.50
N GLU A 263 12.81 10.44 14.79
CA GLU A 263 13.30 9.66 13.64
C GLU A 263 13.09 10.37 12.30
N GLY A 264 12.28 11.43 12.27
CA GLY A 264 12.07 12.26 11.09
C GLY A 264 11.14 11.64 10.03
N LEU A 265 10.31 10.65 10.37
CA LEU A 265 9.28 10.18 9.46
C LEU A 265 8.25 11.27 9.19
N VAL A 266 7.60 11.19 8.06
CA VAL A 266 6.58 12.15 7.60
C VAL A 266 5.24 11.45 7.44
N ASP A 267 4.15 12.08 7.86
CA ASP A 267 2.78 11.75 7.46
C ASP A 267 2.40 12.59 6.23
N PRO A 268 2.62 12.10 5.01
CA PRO A 268 2.36 12.87 3.80
C PRO A 268 0.86 12.95 3.46
N VAL A 269 0.02 12.18 4.14
CA VAL A 269 -1.43 12.12 3.89
C VAL A 269 -2.15 13.30 4.56
N ARG A 270 -1.73 13.71 5.74
CA ARG A 270 -2.38 14.75 6.55
C ARG A 270 -2.63 16.08 5.82
N PRO A 271 -1.70 16.62 5.01
CA PRO A 271 -1.94 17.87 4.28
C PRO A 271 -3.12 17.81 3.31
N TYR A 272 -3.46 16.63 2.79
CA TYR A 272 -4.52 16.41 1.81
C TYR A 272 -5.87 16.06 2.44
N THR A 273 -5.90 15.53 3.68
CA THR A 273 -7.06 14.87 4.29
C THR A 273 -7.43 15.48 5.65
N GLN A 274 -7.40 16.82 5.76
CA GLN A 274 -7.69 17.50 7.01
C GLN A 274 -9.14 17.27 7.47
N GLY A 275 -9.30 16.76 8.70
CA GLY A 275 -10.62 16.51 9.29
C GLY A 275 -11.32 15.25 8.77
N GLU A 276 -10.60 14.40 8.03
CA GLU A 276 -11.11 13.12 7.59
C GLU A 276 -10.72 11.99 8.54
N TYR A 277 -11.59 10.99 8.65
CA TYR A 277 -11.37 9.79 9.44
C TYR A 277 -11.13 8.57 8.54
N THR A 278 -10.53 7.52 9.14
CA THR A 278 -10.26 6.25 8.46
C THR A 278 -11.04 5.07 9.05
N TYR A 279 -11.63 5.27 10.23
CA TYR A 279 -12.33 4.24 11.01
C TYR A 279 -13.65 4.77 11.59
N TRP A 280 -14.69 3.93 11.58
CA TRP A 280 -15.96 4.14 12.27
C TRP A 280 -16.50 2.80 12.78
N ASP A 281 -16.71 2.69 14.09
CA ASP A 281 -17.31 1.51 14.71
C ASP A 281 -18.65 1.15 14.04
N TYR A 282 -18.93 -0.14 13.90
CA TYR A 282 -20.22 -0.62 13.37
C TYR A 282 -21.42 -0.27 14.25
N GLN A 283 -21.17 -0.08 15.56
CA GLN A 283 -22.22 0.16 16.54
C GLN A 283 -22.67 1.63 16.55
N ALA A 284 -23.85 1.83 17.15
CA ALA A 284 -24.41 3.15 17.43
C ALA A 284 -24.59 4.09 16.23
N GLY A 285 -24.49 3.58 14.99
CA GLY A 285 -24.60 4.40 13.78
C GLY A 285 -23.46 5.42 13.66
N ARG A 286 -22.24 5.07 14.11
CA ARG A 286 -21.08 5.96 14.13
C ARG A 286 -20.78 6.56 12.78
N PHE A 287 -20.81 5.74 11.71
CA PHE A 287 -20.53 6.23 10.35
C PHE A 287 -21.54 7.28 9.88
N SER A 288 -22.84 7.06 10.06
CA SER A 288 -23.87 8.02 9.64
C SER A 288 -23.82 9.34 10.41
N LYS A 289 -23.29 9.33 11.62
CA LYS A 289 -23.07 10.52 12.46
C LYS A 289 -21.71 11.18 12.24
N ASN A 290 -20.86 10.55 11.43
CA ASN A 290 -19.47 10.89 11.24
C ASN A 290 -18.65 10.89 12.56
N GLU A 291 -18.98 9.99 13.48
CA GLU A 291 -18.27 9.78 14.75
C GLU A 291 -17.13 8.79 14.53
N GLY A 292 -16.06 9.23 13.87
CA GLY A 292 -14.92 8.42 13.44
C GLY A 292 -13.61 8.73 14.13
N MET A 293 -12.57 8.00 13.72
CA MET A 293 -11.19 8.22 14.12
C MET A 293 -10.27 8.13 12.90
N ARG A 294 -9.19 8.88 12.89
CA ARG A 294 -8.07 8.71 11.97
C ARG A 294 -6.97 7.92 12.67
N ILE A 295 -6.90 6.63 12.39
CA ILE A 295 -5.97 5.68 13.03
C ILE A 295 -5.16 4.84 12.03
N ASP A 296 -5.44 4.99 10.73
CA ASP A 296 -4.68 4.39 9.65
C ASP A 296 -3.76 5.46 9.01
N PHE A 297 -2.48 5.12 8.88
CA PHE A 297 -1.47 6.07 8.42
C PHE A 297 -0.51 5.40 7.43
N GLN A 298 0.15 6.25 6.63
CA GLN A 298 1.31 5.90 5.83
C GLN A 298 2.48 6.79 6.25
N LEU A 299 3.28 6.36 7.23
CA LEU A 299 4.47 7.09 7.66
C LEU A 299 5.64 6.78 6.73
N CYS A 300 6.10 7.79 6.01
CA CYS A 300 7.15 7.66 5.01
C CYS A 300 8.49 8.16 5.54
N SER A 301 9.59 7.52 5.11
CA SER A 301 10.93 8.10 5.23
C SER A 301 10.99 9.44 4.50
N PRO A 302 11.88 10.38 4.90
CA PRO A 302 11.97 11.69 4.25
C PRO A 302 12.18 11.62 2.74
N ALA A 303 13.01 10.67 2.29
CA ALA A 303 13.30 10.45 0.86
C ALA A 303 12.05 9.99 0.08
N LEU A 304 11.22 9.14 0.68
CA LEU A 304 9.97 8.70 0.04
C LEU A 304 8.90 9.79 0.11
N ALA A 305 8.75 10.47 1.25
CA ALA A 305 7.77 11.53 1.43
C ALA A 305 7.94 12.68 0.42
N ALA A 306 9.18 12.98 0.04
CA ALA A 306 9.49 13.99 -0.98
C ALA A 306 8.96 13.65 -2.39
N ARG A 307 8.58 12.38 -2.63
CA ARG A 307 7.99 11.91 -3.89
C ARG A 307 6.46 11.90 -3.88
N VAL A 308 5.82 12.15 -2.74
CA VAL A 308 4.36 12.13 -2.65
C VAL A 308 3.79 13.37 -3.32
N GLU A 309 2.99 13.17 -4.36
CA GLU A 309 2.33 14.23 -5.14
C GLU A 309 0.85 14.36 -4.78
N ASN A 310 0.24 13.28 -4.27
CA ASN A 310 -1.17 13.27 -3.92
C ASN A 310 -1.45 12.22 -2.84
N ALA A 311 -2.53 12.43 -2.07
CA ALA A 311 -3.02 11.46 -1.10
C ALA A 311 -4.51 11.65 -0.84
N TRP A 312 -5.23 10.56 -0.50
CA TRP A 312 -6.64 10.62 -0.13
C TRP A 312 -7.04 9.46 0.79
N ILE A 313 -8.18 9.64 1.44
CA ILE A 313 -8.90 8.61 2.18
C ILE A 313 -10.14 8.26 1.36
N ASP A 314 -10.32 6.99 1.00
CA ASP A 314 -11.45 6.53 0.21
C ASP A 314 -12.65 6.20 1.13
N ARG A 315 -13.27 7.26 1.64
CA ARG A 315 -14.37 7.18 2.61
C ARG A 315 -15.57 6.39 2.06
N GLU A 316 -15.78 6.38 0.75
CA GLU A 316 -16.90 5.68 0.11
C GLU A 316 -16.85 4.17 0.39
N GLU A 317 -15.66 3.60 0.57
CA GLU A 317 -15.49 2.17 0.91
C GLU A 317 -16.01 1.80 2.30
N ARG A 318 -16.36 2.76 3.13
CA ARG A 318 -17.08 2.53 4.39
C ARG A 318 -18.60 2.41 4.19
N GLU A 319 -19.13 2.74 3.02
CA GLU A 319 -20.56 2.73 2.74
C GLU A 319 -21.08 1.34 2.31
N GLY A 320 -22.34 1.08 2.59
CA GLY A 320 -23.04 -0.13 2.15
C GLY A 320 -22.78 -1.38 2.99
N ASP A 321 -23.45 -2.45 2.58
CA ASP A 321 -23.39 -3.74 3.27
C ASP A 321 -22.03 -4.42 3.08
N GLY A 322 -21.56 -5.08 4.13
CA GLY A 322 -20.30 -5.81 4.10
C GLY A 322 -19.03 -4.92 4.09
N ALA A 323 -19.15 -3.61 4.28
CA ALA A 323 -17.99 -2.73 4.41
C ALA A 323 -17.11 -3.09 5.61
N SER A 324 -15.80 -2.81 5.54
CA SER A 324 -14.95 -2.79 6.72
C SER A 324 -15.33 -1.61 7.62
N ASP A 325 -14.98 -1.65 8.89
CA ASP A 325 -15.04 -0.50 9.79
C ASP A 325 -13.94 0.54 9.49
N HIS A 326 -12.94 0.17 8.71
CA HIS A 326 -11.92 1.06 8.15
C HIS A 326 -12.11 1.29 6.65
N THR A 327 -11.45 2.32 6.12
CA THR A 327 -11.44 2.69 4.70
C THR A 327 -10.00 2.81 4.20
N PRO A 328 -9.76 2.63 2.89
CA PRO A 328 -8.42 2.74 2.32
C PRO A 328 -7.83 4.14 2.48
N VAL A 329 -6.51 4.18 2.74
CA VAL A 329 -5.68 5.39 2.66
C VAL A 329 -4.69 5.20 1.54
N VAL A 330 -4.58 6.16 0.62
CA VAL A 330 -3.78 6.04 -0.60
C VAL A 330 -2.82 7.21 -0.71
N ILE A 331 -1.61 6.94 -1.19
CA ILE A 331 -0.64 7.94 -1.67
C ILE A 331 -0.27 7.67 -3.12
N GLU A 332 0.02 8.73 -3.86
CA GLU A 332 0.59 8.68 -5.21
C GLU A 332 2.01 9.23 -5.17
N LEU A 333 2.96 8.46 -5.68
CA LEU A 333 4.39 8.80 -5.75
C LEU A 333 4.75 9.20 -7.17
N ALA A 334 5.43 10.33 -7.34
CA ALA A 334 6.17 10.62 -8.57
C ALA A 334 7.34 9.63 -8.76
N ASP A 335 7.73 9.39 -10.01
CA ASP A 335 8.91 8.59 -10.38
C ASP A 335 10.21 9.27 -9.97
#